data_e9b94ebd14c985957edd435785f5b59a
#
_entry.id   e9b94ebd14c985957edd435785f5b59a
#
_cell.length_a   1.000
_cell.length_b   1.000
_cell.length_c   1.000
_cell.angle_alpha   90.00
_cell.angle_beta   90.00
_cell.angle_gamma   90.00
#
_symmetry.space_group_name_H-M   'P 1'
#
loop_
_entity.id
_entity.type
_entity.pdbx_description
1 polymer ?
#
loop_
_entity_poly.entity_id
_entity_poly.type
_entity_poly.pdbx_seq_one_letter_code
_entity_poly.pdbx_strand_id
1 'polypeptide(L)'
;MKTIAATVLGLALLGGAATAAPPPPLDRGVLKVQVILDKLGFSPGVLDGRRGMTLTAAIKGFQENRGLPITGELDQATVAALKPYAGVEATKTLTLSAQALAGPYYVIPKGEPEQAKLPALGYRSPMEKLAEMFHTTPQVLMELNSPQTMLKPGTKVVFPNALPTSRAYDQKLRPDWLATLAMLNVDANQPQADRIVVDKSDKVLKAYDKAGKLVALFQVTTGSTHDPLPIGTWKINGADYNPKFHYNPALFWDADKNDKKAMLPPGPNGPVGVVWLDLSKPHYGIHGTPVPELIGRTASHGCVRLANWNAARLAMMVKPGTPVVFQE
;
A
#
# COMPACT_ATOMS: atom_id res chain seq x y z
N MET A 1 56.43 -8.07 50.07
CA MET A 1 55.50 -8.50 49.01
C MET A 1 54.23 -7.72 49.25
N LYS A 2 53.93 -6.72 48.34
CA LYS A 2 52.73 -5.88 48.39
C LYS A 2 51.83 -6.30 47.23
N THR A 3 50.68 -6.87 47.56
CA THR A 3 49.64 -7.27 46.60
C THR A 3 48.81 -6.07 46.28
N ILE A 4 48.76 -5.68 44.97
CA ILE A 4 47.90 -4.61 44.46
C ILE A 4 46.62 -5.29 43.93
N ALA A 5 45.49 -4.98 44.56
CA ALA A 5 44.17 -5.38 44.06
C ALA A 5 43.68 -4.39 42.98
N ALA A 6 43.47 -4.85 41.78
CA ALA A 6 42.87 -4.06 40.69
C ALA A 6 41.36 -4.22 40.76
N THR A 7 40.67 -3.11 41.03
CA THR A 7 39.20 -3.02 40.99
C THR A 7 38.78 -2.74 39.55
N VAL A 8 38.14 -3.71 38.91
CA VAL A 8 37.52 -3.54 37.59
C VAL A 8 36.14 -2.90 37.76
N LEU A 9 36.02 -1.65 37.36
CA LEU A 9 34.74 -0.92 37.33
C LEU A 9 34.00 -1.31 36.05
N GLY A 10 33.00 -2.18 36.18
CA GLY A 10 32.11 -2.57 35.06
C GLY A 10 31.13 -1.44 34.72
N LEU A 11 31.33 -0.79 33.57
CA LEU A 11 30.40 0.18 33.04
C LEU A 11 29.24 -0.58 32.37
N ALA A 12 28.09 -0.69 33.04
CA ALA A 12 26.87 -1.22 32.45
C ALA A 12 26.29 -0.17 31.48
N LEU A 13 26.47 -0.38 30.19
CA LEU A 13 25.75 0.35 29.15
C LEU A 13 24.27 -0.07 29.17
N LEU A 14 23.43 0.72 29.85
CA LEU A 14 21.98 0.66 29.72
C LEU A 14 21.62 1.17 28.32
N GLY A 15 21.52 0.25 27.38
CA GLY A 15 20.92 0.51 26.06
C GLY A 15 19.44 0.82 26.21
N GLY A 16 19.10 2.09 26.41
CA GLY A 16 17.71 2.55 26.36
C GLY A 16 17.17 2.32 24.96
N ALA A 17 16.20 1.41 24.80
CA ALA A 17 15.41 1.35 23.60
C ALA A 17 14.73 2.72 23.42
N ALA A 18 15.15 3.48 22.42
CA ALA A 18 14.52 4.74 22.07
C ALA A 18 13.07 4.41 21.66
N THR A 19 12.11 4.70 22.54
CA THR A 19 10.70 4.65 22.18
C THR A 19 10.47 5.73 21.14
N ALA A 20 10.08 5.32 19.93
CA ALA A 20 9.72 6.27 18.89
C ALA A 20 8.64 7.23 19.42
N ALA A 21 8.83 8.52 19.16
CA ALA A 21 7.83 9.51 19.55
C ALA A 21 6.47 9.15 18.94
N PRO A 22 5.36 9.39 19.65
CA PRO A 22 4.04 9.13 19.11
C PRO A 22 3.85 9.95 17.82
N PRO A 23 3.14 9.41 16.83
CA PRO A 23 2.90 10.13 15.59
C PRO A 23 2.14 11.44 15.89
N PRO A 24 2.37 12.50 15.09
CA PRO A 24 1.64 13.76 15.26
C PRO A 24 0.13 13.53 15.14
N PRO A 25 -0.70 14.37 15.78
CA PRO A 25 -2.15 14.24 15.72
C PRO A 25 -2.64 14.38 14.26
N LEU A 26 -3.75 13.71 13.95
CA LEU A 26 -4.39 13.75 12.65
C LEU A 26 -4.92 15.15 12.36
N ASP A 27 -4.50 15.75 11.22
CA ASP A 27 -5.00 17.02 10.69
C ASP A 27 -6.06 16.75 9.61
N ARG A 28 -7.29 17.23 9.82
CA ARG A 28 -8.40 17.02 8.86
C ARG A 28 -8.20 17.79 7.55
N GLY A 29 -7.45 18.89 7.55
CA GLY A 29 -7.11 19.62 6.34
C GLY A 29 -6.12 18.84 5.47
N VAL A 30 -5.10 18.27 6.10
CA VAL A 30 -4.16 17.34 5.44
C VAL A 30 -4.90 16.10 4.92
N LEU A 31 -5.77 15.50 5.74
CA LEU A 31 -6.59 14.36 5.31
C LEU A 31 -7.45 14.69 4.09
N LYS A 32 -8.03 15.89 4.03
CA LYS A 32 -8.80 16.34 2.86
C LYS A 32 -7.95 16.37 1.61
N VAL A 33 -6.74 16.90 1.67
CA VAL A 33 -5.80 16.90 0.54
C VAL A 33 -5.42 15.48 0.14
N GLN A 34 -5.11 14.62 1.10
CA GLN A 34 -4.81 13.21 0.83
C GLN A 34 -5.98 12.52 0.10
N VAL A 35 -7.21 12.69 0.58
CA VAL A 35 -8.41 12.11 -0.05
C VAL A 35 -8.62 12.63 -1.47
N ILE A 36 -8.43 13.93 -1.71
CA ILE A 36 -8.54 14.50 -3.06
C ILE A 36 -7.49 13.90 -3.99
N LEU A 37 -6.23 13.87 -3.57
CA LEU A 37 -5.14 13.33 -4.37
C LEU A 37 -5.33 11.82 -4.66
N ASP A 38 -5.74 11.04 -3.66
CA ASP A 38 -6.05 9.62 -3.85
C ASP A 38 -7.14 9.39 -4.90
N LYS A 39 -8.25 10.15 -4.83
CA LYS A 39 -9.33 10.11 -5.83
C LYS A 39 -8.86 10.49 -7.23
N LEU A 40 -7.87 11.38 -7.34
CA LEU A 40 -7.32 11.84 -8.63
C LEU A 40 -6.24 10.91 -9.19
N GLY A 41 -5.90 9.82 -8.50
CA GLY A 41 -4.90 8.87 -8.97
C GLY A 41 -3.48 9.11 -8.41
N PHE A 42 -3.27 10.16 -7.61
CA PHE A 42 -2.00 10.48 -7.00
C PHE A 42 -2.02 10.04 -5.53
N SER A 43 -1.78 8.75 -5.31
CA SER A 43 -1.92 8.17 -3.99
C SER A 43 -0.93 8.76 -2.99
N PRO A 44 -1.39 9.27 -1.83
CA PRO A 44 -0.52 9.71 -0.74
C PRO A 44 -0.08 8.55 0.17
N GLY A 45 -0.28 7.29 -0.25
CA GLY A 45 -0.15 6.11 0.60
C GLY A 45 -1.37 5.95 1.51
N VAL A 46 -1.13 5.74 2.80
CA VAL A 46 -2.20 5.66 3.82
C VAL A 46 -2.85 7.04 4.02
N LEU A 47 -4.18 7.07 4.07
CA LEU A 47 -4.96 8.28 4.38
C LEU A 47 -4.97 8.47 5.91
N ASP A 48 -4.01 9.20 6.44
CA ASP A 48 -3.75 9.32 7.87
C ASP A 48 -3.84 10.76 8.42
N GLY A 49 -4.04 11.75 7.54
CA GLY A 49 -4.07 13.16 7.93
C GLY A 49 -2.71 13.70 8.39
N ARG A 50 -1.60 13.09 7.96
CA ARG A 50 -0.24 13.50 8.35
C ARG A 50 0.57 13.94 7.15
N ARG A 51 1.43 14.94 7.38
CA ARG A 51 2.44 15.36 6.39
C ARG A 51 3.58 14.36 6.38
N GLY A 52 4.20 14.18 5.21
CA GLY A 52 5.32 13.27 5.06
C GLY A 52 5.72 13.06 3.60
N MET A 53 6.75 12.27 3.37
CA MET A 53 7.30 12.02 2.02
C MET A 53 6.24 11.52 1.04
N THR A 54 5.30 10.69 1.48
CA THR A 54 4.26 10.12 0.63
C THR A 54 3.28 11.17 0.13
N LEU A 55 2.87 12.10 1.00
CA LEU A 55 2.02 13.23 0.59
C LEU A 55 2.80 14.18 -0.34
N THR A 56 4.06 14.49 -0.04
CA THR A 56 4.92 15.31 -0.91
C THR A 56 5.04 14.69 -2.30
N ALA A 57 5.26 13.37 -2.41
CA ALA A 57 5.32 12.68 -3.69
C ALA A 57 3.98 12.74 -4.44
N ALA A 58 2.85 12.58 -3.75
CA ALA A 58 1.53 12.68 -4.35
C ALA A 58 1.25 14.10 -4.89
N ILE A 59 1.65 15.15 -4.15
CA ILE A 59 1.57 16.54 -4.60
C ILE A 59 2.43 16.75 -5.85
N LYS A 60 3.68 16.28 -5.87
CA LYS A 60 4.55 16.33 -7.06
C LYS A 60 3.90 15.68 -8.28
N GLY A 61 3.29 14.48 -8.11
CA GLY A 61 2.58 13.82 -9.20
C GLY A 61 1.37 14.60 -9.71
N PHE A 62 0.61 15.21 -8.82
CA PHE A 62 -0.49 16.09 -9.19
C PHE A 62 0.00 17.33 -9.94
N GLN A 63 1.07 17.97 -9.46
CA GLN A 63 1.70 19.13 -10.10
C GLN A 63 2.20 18.77 -11.51
N GLU A 64 2.89 17.62 -11.67
CA GLU A 64 3.35 17.10 -12.97
C GLU A 64 2.17 16.90 -13.93
N ASN A 65 1.09 16.24 -13.48
CA ASN A 65 -0.12 16.04 -14.28
C ASN A 65 -0.77 17.36 -14.74
N ARG A 66 -0.68 18.42 -13.93
CA ARG A 66 -1.28 19.73 -14.20
C ARG A 66 -0.34 20.69 -14.93
N GLY A 67 0.91 20.31 -15.20
CA GLY A 67 1.90 21.20 -15.79
C GLY A 67 2.30 22.37 -14.89
N LEU A 68 2.24 22.18 -13.57
CA LEU A 68 2.66 23.15 -12.56
C LEU A 68 4.12 22.97 -12.20
N PRO A 69 4.79 23.97 -11.58
CA PRO A 69 6.09 23.76 -10.94
C PRO A 69 6.03 22.61 -9.94
N ILE A 70 6.97 21.65 -10.04
CA ILE A 70 6.97 20.43 -9.23
C ILE A 70 7.69 20.69 -7.92
N THR A 71 7.04 21.40 -7.01
CA THR A 71 7.59 21.79 -5.69
C THR A 71 7.38 20.71 -4.61
N GLY A 72 6.31 19.90 -4.74
CA GLY A 72 5.85 18.98 -3.70
C GLY A 72 5.15 19.68 -2.53
N GLU A 73 4.86 20.97 -2.66
CA GLU A 73 4.22 21.79 -1.64
C GLU A 73 2.82 22.23 -2.08
N LEU A 74 1.97 22.58 -1.11
CA LEU A 74 0.66 23.18 -1.34
C LEU A 74 0.82 24.68 -1.56
N ASP A 75 1.61 25.07 -2.58
CA ASP A 75 1.77 26.45 -3.00
C ASP A 75 0.49 27.04 -3.61
N GLN A 76 0.50 28.34 -3.91
CA GLN A 76 -0.66 29.06 -4.43
C GLN A 76 -1.21 28.43 -5.73
N ALA A 77 -0.32 28.01 -6.63
CA ALA A 77 -0.71 27.39 -7.92
C ALA A 77 -1.36 26.04 -7.69
N THR A 78 -0.79 25.21 -6.81
CA THR A 78 -1.32 23.90 -6.43
C THR A 78 -2.68 24.02 -5.74
N VAL A 79 -2.82 24.94 -4.78
CA VAL A 79 -4.09 25.19 -4.10
C VAL A 79 -5.15 25.67 -5.11
N ALA A 80 -4.79 26.55 -6.05
CA ALA A 80 -5.70 27.00 -7.11
C ALA A 80 -6.16 25.84 -8.00
N ALA A 81 -5.26 24.92 -8.38
CA ALA A 81 -5.58 23.74 -9.18
C ALA A 81 -6.45 22.71 -8.42
N LEU A 82 -6.41 22.71 -7.08
CA LEU A 82 -7.26 21.88 -6.24
C LEU A 82 -8.66 22.47 -5.97
N LYS A 83 -8.91 23.74 -6.27
CA LYS A 83 -10.22 24.41 -6.04
C LYS A 83 -11.42 23.66 -6.63
N PRO A 84 -11.38 23.08 -7.86
CA PRO A 84 -12.50 22.33 -8.41
C PRO A 84 -12.96 21.17 -7.53
N TYR A 85 -12.08 20.67 -6.65
CA TYR A 85 -12.33 19.54 -5.75
C TYR A 85 -12.67 19.99 -4.32
N ALA A 86 -12.86 21.29 -4.07
CA ALA A 86 -13.13 21.83 -2.75
C ALA A 86 -14.37 21.23 -2.06
N GLY A 87 -15.37 20.75 -2.85
CA GLY A 87 -16.56 20.07 -2.35
C GLY A 87 -16.32 18.63 -1.87
N VAL A 88 -15.13 18.04 -2.10
CA VAL A 88 -14.81 16.71 -1.59
C VAL A 88 -14.62 16.79 -0.08
N GLU A 89 -15.38 15.98 0.66
CA GLU A 89 -15.25 15.87 2.11
C GLU A 89 -14.07 14.97 2.48
N ALA A 90 -13.33 15.32 3.54
CA ALA A 90 -12.21 14.52 4.05
C ALA A 90 -12.66 13.15 4.59
N THR A 91 -13.86 13.11 5.18
CA THR A 91 -14.40 11.93 5.85
C THR A 91 -15.85 11.67 5.45
N LYS A 92 -16.29 10.42 5.60
CA LYS A 92 -17.69 10.01 5.50
C LYS A 92 -18.10 9.25 6.76
N THR A 93 -19.28 9.56 7.30
CA THR A 93 -19.89 8.76 8.35
C THR A 93 -20.81 7.73 7.71
N LEU A 94 -20.53 6.46 7.94
CA LEU A 94 -21.31 5.34 7.40
C LEU A 94 -21.88 4.49 8.52
N THR A 95 -23.07 3.97 8.31
CA THR A 95 -23.68 2.97 9.20
C THR A 95 -23.17 1.59 8.79
N LEU A 96 -22.54 0.88 9.72
CA LEU A 96 -22.01 -0.46 9.46
C LEU A 96 -23.12 -1.45 9.17
N SER A 97 -23.03 -2.17 8.06
CA SER A 97 -23.91 -3.30 7.77
C SER A 97 -23.30 -4.62 8.29
N ALA A 98 -24.14 -5.64 8.47
CA ALA A 98 -23.66 -6.99 8.77
C ALA A 98 -22.69 -7.49 7.70
N GLN A 99 -22.95 -7.19 6.42
CA GLN A 99 -22.08 -7.57 5.29
C GLN A 99 -20.70 -6.91 5.36
N ALA A 100 -20.62 -5.62 5.73
CA ALA A 100 -19.33 -4.93 5.88
C ALA A 100 -18.47 -5.57 6.97
N LEU A 101 -19.09 -6.12 8.00
CA LEU A 101 -18.45 -6.79 9.14
C LEU A 101 -18.28 -8.29 8.96
N ALA A 102 -18.81 -8.88 7.88
CA ALA A 102 -18.73 -10.33 7.68
C ALA A 102 -17.29 -10.78 7.44
N GLY A 103 -16.92 -11.89 8.11
CA GLY A 103 -15.68 -12.62 7.91
C GLY A 103 -15.73 -13.55 6.68
N PRO A 104 -14.89 -14.56 6.67
CA PRO A 104 -14.12 -15.08 7.82
C PRO A 104 -12.92 -14.21 8.21
N TYR A 105 -12.52 -14.31 9.50
CA TYR A 105 -11.31 -13.68 10.03
C TYR A 105 -10.36 -14.77 10.51
N TYR A 106 -9.05 -14.50 10.40
CA TYR A 106 -8.03 -15.52 10.57
C TYR A 106 -6.99 -15.10 11.60
N VAL A 107 -6.53 -16.08 12.40
CA VAL A 107 -5.27 -15.95 13.11
C VAL A 107 -4.18 -16.42 12.17
N ILE A 108 -3.38 -15.48 11.66
CA ILE A 108 -2.32 -15.77 10.69
C ILE A 108 -1.03 -16.08 11.44
N PRO A 109 -0.50 -17.30 11.34
CA PRO A 109 0.76 -17.68 11.97
C PRO A 109 1.94 -16.96 11.31
N LYS A 110 3.10 -16.94 11.99
CA LYS A 110 4.32 -16.32 11.45
C LYS A 110 4.99 -17.16 10.36
N GLY A 111 5.00 -18.50 10.52
CA GLY A 111 5.70 -19.40 9.61
C GLY A 111 4.87 -19.77 8.39
N GLU A 112 5.51 -19.83 7.23
CA GLU A 112 4.91 -20.17 5.95
C GLU A 112 4.29 -21.58 5.94
N PRO A 113 4.89 -22.62 6.55
CA PRO A 113 4.27 -23.95 6.61
C PRO A 113 2.92 -23.95 7.33
N GLU A 114 2.75 -23.13 8.36
CA GLU A 114 1.49 -23.00 9.08
C GLU A 114 0.48 -22.13 8.32
N GLN A 115 0.95 -21.08 7.65
CA GLN A 115 0.12 -20.27 6.75
C GLN A 115 -0.44 -21.11 5.59
N ALA A 116 0.34 -22.03 5.05
CA ALA A 116 -0.08 -22.92 3.96
C ALA A 116 -1.25 -23.84 4.32
N LYS A 117 -1.52 -24.05 5.61
CA LYS A 117 -2.64 -24.87 6.09
C LYS A 117 -3.96 -24.09 6.19
N LEU A 118 -3.91 -22.76 6.09
CA LEU A 118 -5.10 -21.91 6.13
C LEU A 118 -5.87 -21.98 4.81
N PRO A 119 -7.20 -21.81 4.82
CA PRO A 119 -7.97 -21.73 3.58
C PRO A 119 -7.74 -20.42 2.81
N ALA A 120 -7.35 -19.33 3.52
CA ALA A 120 -7.01 -18.05 2.96
C ALA A 120 -6.11 -17.25 3.93
N LEU A 121 -5.29 -16.34 3.40
CA LEU A 121 -4.61 -15.31 4.17
C LEU A 121 -5.47 -14.03 4.19
N GLY A 122 -6.71 -14.19 4.69
CA GLY A 122 -7.70 -13.14 4.80
C GLY A 122 -7.42 -12.16 5.95
N TYR A 123 -8.37 -11.26 6.23
CA TYR A 123 -8.22 -10.29 7.32
C TYR A 123 -8.22 -10.95 8.69
N ARG A 124 -7.50 -10.34 9.63
CA ARG A 124 -7.42 -10.78 11.05
C ARG A 124 -8.62 -10.30 11.87
N SER A 125 -9.23 -9.17 11.45
CA SER A 125 -10.33 -8.54 12.20
C SER A 125 -11.21 -7.66 11.31
N PRO A 126 -12.44 -7.34 11.76
CA PRO A 126 -13.26 -6.33 11.10
C PRO A 126 -12.58 -4.96 10.99
N MET A 127 -11.81 -4.56 12.01
CA MET A 127 -11.10 -3.29 12.03
C MET A 127 -10.03 -3.22 10.92
N GLU A 128 -9.23 -4.27 10.74
CA GLU A 128 -8.24 -4.37 9.67
C GLU A 128 -8.90 -4.30 8.29
N LYS A 129 -9.96 -5.09 8.09
CA LYS A 129 -10.73 -5.08 6.83
C LYS A 129 -11.27 -3.69 6.49
N LEU A 130 -11.89 -3.02 7.47
CA LEU A 130 -12.45 -1.68 7.27
C LEU A 130 -11.35 -0.64 7.04
N ALA A 131 -10.22 -0.76 7.72
CA ALA A 131 -9.09 0.14 7.52
C ALA A 131 -8.55 0.04 6.08
N GLU A 132 -8.32 -1.15 5.58
CA GLU A 132 -7.85 -1.33 4.20
C GLU A 132 -8.91 -0.90 3.17
N MET A 133 -10.19 -1.22 3.40
CA MET A 133 -11.31 -0.78 2.57
C MET A 133 -11.33 0.75 2.38
N PHE A 134 -10.93 1.51 3.39
CA PHE A 134 -10.91 2.97 3.36
C PHE A 134 -9.49 3.56 3.25
N HIS A 135 -8.54 2.79 2.71
CA HIS A 135 -7.17 3.19 2.41
C HIS A 135 -6.42 3.79 3.61
N THR A 136 -6.69 3.26 4.80
CA THR A 136 -6.15 3.77 6.07
C THR A 136 -5.68 2.63 6.97
N THR A 137 -5.39 2.93 8.25
CA THR A 137 -4.96 1.96 9.25
C THR A 137 -5.96 1.83 10.39
N PRO A 138 -5.95 0.71 11.15
CA PRO A 138 -6.74 0.56 12.36
C PRO A 138 -6.55 1.72 13.35
N GLN A 139 -5.32 2.19 13.51
CA GLN A 139 -5.01 3.30 14.41
C GLN A 139 -5.70 4.59 13.98
N VAL A 140 -5.67 4.93 12.71
CA VAL A 140 -6.34 6.13 12.17
C VAL A 140 -7.86 6.04 12.36
N LEU A 141 -8.47 4.86 12.18
CA LEU A 141 -9.88 4.66 12.44
C LEU A 141 -10.22 4.88 13.93
N MET A 142 -9.37 4.46 14.85
CA MET A 142 -9.54 4.75 16.28
C MET A 142 -9.39 6.25 16.58
N GLU A 143 -8.49 6.95 15.93
CA GLU A 143 -8.31 8.40 16.09
C GLU A 143 -9.49 9.21 15.53
N LEU A 144 -10.06 8.78 14.41
CA LEU A 144 -11.24 9.44 13.81
C LEU A 144 -12.53 9.20 14.60
N ASN A 145 -12.59 8.15 15.39
CA ASN A 145 -13.75 7.73 16.14
C ASN A 145 -13.44 7.68 17.66
N SER A 146 -13.19 6.50 18.18
CA SER A 146 -12.76 6.25 19.55
C SER A 146 -12.25 4.81 19.64
N PRO A 147 -11.26 4.51 20.51
CA PRO A 147 -10.88 3.12 20.81
C PRO A 147 -12.05 2.27 21.35
N GLN A 148 -13.07 2.90 21.94
CA GLN A 148 -14.26 2.25 22.49
C GLN A 148 -15.37 2.05 21.44
N THR A 149 -15.18 2.50 20.19
CA THR A 149 -16.20 2.33 19.15
C THR A 149 -16.40 0.85 18.84
N MET A 150 -17.58 0.34 19.18
CA MET A 150 -17.94 -1.06 18.92
C MET A 150 -18.29 -1.25 17.45
N LEU A 151 -17.59 -2.14 16.75
CA LEU A 151 -17.90 -2.50 15.37
C LEU A 151 -19.01 -3.55 15.33
N LYS A 152 -20.25 -3.10 15.33
CA LYS A 152 -21.46 -3.93 15.19
C LYS A 152 -22.41 -3.34 14.14
N PRO A 153 -23.31 -4.14 13.54
CA PRO A 153 -24.32 -3.63 12.63
C PRO A 153 -25.12 -2.49 13.27
N GLY A 154 -25.36 -1.42 12.51
CA GLY A 154 -26.06 -0.22 12.99
C GLY A 154 -25.16 0.85 13.62
N THR A 155 -23.91 0.55 13.97
CA THR A 155 -22.96 1.58 14.47
C THR A 155 -22.58 2.56 13.37
N LYS A 156 -22.64 3.86 13.66
CA LYS A 156 -22.11 4.91 12.79
C LYS A 156 -20.61 5.07 13.03
N VAL A 157 -19.82 5.00 11.96
CA VAL A 157 -18.35 5.09 12.00
C VAL A 157 -17.88 6.11 10.97
N VAL A 158 -16.92 6.94 11.35
CA VAL A 158 -16.27 7.93 10.50
C VAL A 158 -15.08 7.31 9.81
N PHE A 159 -15.02 7.40 8.49
CA PHE A 159 -13.93 6.89 7.64
C PHE A 159 -13.31 8.01 6.82
N PRO A 160 -12.03 7.92 6.41
CA PRO A 160 -11.52 8.70 5.29
C PRO A 160 -12.41 8.48 4.06
N ASN A 161 -12.65 9.53 3.27
CA ASN A 161 -13.58 9.42 2.13
C ASN A 161 -12.94 8.76 0.90
N ALA A 162 -12.49 7.52 1.06
CA ALA A 162 -11.97 6.67 -0.03
C ALA A 162 -13.08 5.96 -0.84
N LEU A 163 -14.33 6.43 -0.78
CA LEU A 163 -15.41 5.84 -1.55
C LEU A 163 -15.19 6.10 -3.06
N PRO A 164 -15.36 5.09 -3.92
CA PRO A 164 -15.25 5.24 -5.36
C PRO A 164 -16.40 6.09 -5.90
N THR A 165 -16.18 6.73 -7.04
CA THR A 165 -17.24 7.44 -7.79
C THR A 165 -18.06 6.49 -8.64
N SER A 166 -17.48 5.37 -9.07
CA SER A 166 -18.14 4.32 -9.85
C SER A 166 -17.74 2.92 -9.36
N ARG A 167 -18.72 2.02 -9.38
CA ARG A 167 -18.54 0.56 -9.19
C ARG A 167 -19.00 -0.22 -10.42
N ALA A 168 -19.12 0.45 -11.58
CA ALA A 168 -19.53 -0.15 -12.85
C ALA A 168 -18.34 -0.91 -13.47
N TYR A 169 -17.86 -1.95 -12.79
CA TYR A 169 -16.79 -2.80 -13.28
C TYR A 169 -17.24 -3.62 -14.49
N ASP A 170 -16.29 -3.99 -15.35
CA ASP A 170 -16.54 -4.94 -16.45
C ASP A 170 -16.95 -6.31 -15.86
N GLN A 171 -18.18 -6.72 -16.16
CA GLN A 171 -18.77 -7.96 -15.68
C GLN A 171 -18.12 -9.24 -16.27
N LYS A 172 -17.20 -9.09 -17.23
CA LYS A 172 -16.36 -10.19 -17.73
C LYS A 172 -15.22 -10.54 -16.81
N LEU A 173 -14.89 -9.67 -15.83
CA LEU A 173 -13.90 -9.96 -14.81
C LEU A 173 -14.39 -11.11 -13.91
N ARG A 174 -13.44 -11.85 -13.37
CA ARG A 174 -13.72 -12.96 -12.42
C ARG A 174 -14.51 -12.43 -11.22
N PRO A 175 -15.54 -13.17 -10.74
CA PRO A 175 -16.37 -12.74 -9.60
C PRO A 175 -15.58 -12.46 -8.32
N ASP A 176 -14.55 -13.26 -8.03
CA ASP A 176 -13.68 -13.05 -6.86
C ASP A 176 -12.85 -11.76 -6.97
N TRP A 177 -12.41 -11.40 -8.18
CA TRP A 177 -11.73 -10.13 -8.42
C TRP A 177 -12.66 -8.92 -8.32
N LEU A 178 -13.88 -9.03 -8.86
CA LEU A 178 -14.92 -8.01 -8.67
C LEU A 178 -15.21 -7.75 -7.19
N ALA A 179 -15.29 -8.82 -6.39
CA ALA A 179 -15.46 -8.71 -4.94
C ALA A 179 -14.26 -8.00 -4.27
N THR A 180 -13.03 -8.29 -4.70
CA THR A 180 -11.81 -7.64 -4.20
C THR A 180 -11.79 -6.15 -4.54
N LEU A 181 -12.09 -5.77 -5.79
CA LEU A 181 -12.16 -4.37 -6.21
C LEU A 181 -13.20 -3.59 -5.39
N ALA A 182 -14.38 -4.17 -5.22
CA ALA A 182 -15.46 -3.56 -4.44
C ALA A 182 -15.07 -3.42 -2.95
N MET A 183 -14.43 -4.43 -2.38
CA MET A 183 -13.98 -4.46 -1.00
C MET A 183 -12.87 -3.42 -0.75
N LEU A 184 -11.96 -3.19 -1.69
CA LEU A 184 -10.91 -2.19 -1.60
C LEU A 184 -11.36 -0.77 -2.02
N ASN A 185 -12.65 -0.53 -2.26
CA ASN A 185 -13.17 0.74 -2.77
C ASN A 185 -12.43 1.28 -4.01
N VAL A 186 -11.92 0.40 -4.84
CA VAL A 186 -11.27 0.79 -6.09
C VAL A 186 -12.32 1.37 -7.05
N ASP A 187 -12.09 2.56 -7.59
CA ASP A 187 -12.98 3.15 -8.58
C ASP A 187 -12.92 2.37 -9.89
N ALA A 188 -14.08 2.11 -10.50
CA ALA A 188 -14.15 1.42 -11.78
C ALA A 188 -13.56 2.24 -12.94
N ASN A 189 -13.55 3.56 -12.80
CA ASN A 189 -13.02 4.48 -13.81
C ASN A 189 -11.52 4.72 -13.61
N GLN A 190 -10.69 3.74 -13.99
CA GLN A 190 -9.24 3.91 -13.99
C GLN A 190 -8.76 4.34 -15.38
N PRO A 191 -7.84 5.32 -15.49
CA PRO A 191 -7.24 5.66 -16.78
C PRO A 191 -6.38 4.50 -17.28
N GLN A 192 -6.22 4.38 -18.61
CA GLN A 192 -5.30 3.41 -19.19
C GLN A 192 -3.86 3.94 -19.11
N ALA A 193 -2.93 3.06 -18.75
CA ALA A 193 -1.51 3.33 -18.74
C ALA A 193 -0.83 2.60 -19.91
N ASP A 194 -0.13 3.35 -20.74
CA ASP A 194 0.65 2.82 -21.85
C ASP A 194 2.13 2.63 -21.51
N ARG A 195 2.57 3.19 -20.38
CA ARG A 195 3.92 3.03 -19.84
C ARG A 195 3.94 3.21 -18.32
N ILE A 196 4.76 2.41 -17.66
CA ILE A 196 5.05 2.51 -16.22
C ILE A 196 6.51 2.88 -16.03
N VAL A 197 6.80 3.75 -15.06
CA VAL A 197 8.16 4.08 -14.60
C VAL A 197 8.21 3.88 -13.08
N VAL A 198 9.09 3.03 -12.62
CA VAL A 198 9.42 2.87 -11.20
C VAL A 198 10.72 3.60 -10.94
N ASP A 199 10.64 4.67 -10.15
CA ASP A 199 11.77 5.47 -9.71
C ASP A 199 12.14 5.04 -8.28
N LYS A 200 13.34 4.47 -8.15
CA LYS A 200 13.82 3.92 -6.89
C LYS A 200 14.19 5.03 -5.91
N SER A 201 14.77 6.13 -6.40
CA SER A 201 15.21 7.25 -5.56
C SER A 201 14.03 8.01 -4.95
N ASP A 202 13.00 8.27 -5.76
CA ASP A 202 11.76 8.91 -5.32
C ASP A 202 10.77 7.93 -4.63
N LYS A 203 11.04 6.61 -4.73
CA LYS A 203 10.18 5.52 -4.20
C LYS A 203 8.76 5.61 -4.72
N VAL A 204 8.62 5.85 -6.01
CA VAL A 204 7.33 5.98 -6.68
C VAL A 204 7.23 5.11 -7.93
N LEU A 205 6.01 4.73 -8.25
CA LEU A 205 5.61 4.20 -9.53
C LEU A 205 4.73 5.23 -10.22
N LYS A 206 5.12 5.67 -11.40
CA LYS A 206 4.41 6.61 -12.25
C LYS A 206 3.79 5.88 -13.44
N ALA A 207 2.51 6.13 -13.71
CA ALA A 207 1.78 5.59 -14.83
C ALA A 207 1.48 6.71 -15.85
N TYR A 208 1.87 6.50 -17.10
CA TYR A 208 1.74 7.47 -18.19
C TYR A 208 0.80 6.93 -19.27
N ASP A 209 -0.06 7.79 -19.80
CA ASP A 209 -0.88 7.48 -20.95
C ASP A 209 -0.11 7.50 -22.29
N LYS A 210 -0.79 7.21 -23.38
CA LYS A 210 -0.22 7.20 -24.73
C LYS A 210 0.33 8.57 -25.17
N ALA A 211 -0.18 9.66 -24.63
CA ALA A 211 0.30 11.02 -24.91
C ALA A 211 1.53 11.38 -24.05
N GLY A 212 1.97 10.50 -23.16
CA GLY A 212 3.07 10.74 -22.22
C GLY A 212 2.66 11.57 -21.02
N LYS A 213 1.36 11.77 -20.79
CA LYS A 213 0.86 12.46 -19.61
C LYS A 213 0.86 11.52 -18.41
N LEU A 214 1.35 11.98 -17.26
CA LEU A 214 1.22 11.26 -16.00
C LEU A 214 -0.26 11.16 -15.61
N VAL A 215 -0.79 9.96 -15.47
CA VAL A 215 -2.20 9.72 -15.11
C VAL A 215 -2.40 9.11 -13.73
N ALA A 216 -1.35 8.52 -13.14
CA ALA A 216 -1.35 8.09 -11.76
C ALA A 216 0.07 8.03 -11.18
N LEU A 217 0.14 8.16 -9.85
CA LEU A 217 1.36 7.97 -9.07
C LEU A 217 1.04 7.17 -7.81
N PHE A 218 1.86 6.15 -7.52
CA PHE A 218 1.76 5.31 -6.33
C PHE A 218 3.10 5.24 -5.62
N GLN A 219 3.12 5.30 -4.28
CA GLN A 219 4.32 5.00 -3.52
C GLN A 219 4.64 3.51 -3.61
N VAL A 220 5.93 3.21 -3.63
CA VAL A 220 6.43 1.84 -3.71
C VAL A 220 7.51 1.56 -2.68
N THR A 221 7.64 0.29 -2.33
CA THR A 221 8.86 -0.28 -1.75
C THR A 221 9.53 -1.09 -2.84
N THR A 222 10.82 -0.86 -3.04
CA THR A 222 11.64 -1.57 -4.04
C THR A 222 12.73 -2.38 -3.36
N GLY A 223 13.56 -3.06 -4.15
CA GLY A 223 14.64 -3.91 -3.69
C GLY A 223 15.62 -3.26 -2.73
N SER A 224 16.29 -4.10 -1.98
CA SER A 224 17.33 -3.75 -1.00
C SER A 224 18.71 -3.56 -1.66
N THR A 225 19.73 -3.33 -0.84
CA THR A 225 21.14 -3.41 -1.31
C THR A 225 21.56 -4.84 -1.61
N HIS A 226 20.94 -5.83 -0.97
CA HIS A 226 21.19 -7.25 -1.21
C HIS A 226 20.48 -7.76 -2.48
N ASP A 227 19.19 -7.44 -2.59
CA ASP A 227 18.35 -7.77 -3.75
C ASP A 227 17.91 -6.47 -4.44
N PRO A 228 18.76 -5.84 -5.25
CA PRO A 228 18.45 -4.53 -5.82
C PRO A 228 17.32 -4.60 -6.85
N LEU A 229 16.60 -3.47 -7.01
CA LEU A 229 15.69 -3.30 -8.13
C LEU A 229 16.46 -3.51 -9.46
N PRO A 230 16.01 -4.42 -10.34
CA PRO A 230 16.71 -4.68 -11.60
C PRO A 230 16.48 -3.54 -12.59
N ILE A 231 17.37 -2.54 -12.57
CA ILE A 231 17.31 -1.38 -13.47
C ILE A 231 17.26 -1.82 -14.93
N GLY A 232 16.37 -1.20 -15.71
CA GLY A 232 16.18 -1.55 -17.13
C GLY A 232 14.73 -1.42 -17.58
N THR A 233 14.46 -1.97 -18.77
CA THR A 233 13.11 -1.96 -19.37
C THR A 233 12.56 -3.36 -19.46
N TRP A 234 11.40 -3.54 -18.88
CA TRP A 234 10.65 -4.78 -18.80
C TRP A 234 9.27 -4.59 -19.42
N LYS A 235 8.44 -5.62 -19.40
CA LYS A 235 7.04 -5.58 -19.85
C LYS A 235 6.17 -6.32 -18.85
N ILE A 236 4.91 -5.89 -18.72
CA ILE A 236 3.88 -6.69 -18.05
C ILE A 236 3.58 -7.92 -18.93
N ASN A 237 3.73 -9.12 -18.39
CA ASN A 237 3.31 -10.36 -19.06
C ASN A 237 1.82 -10.61 -18.85
N GLY A 238 1.32 -10.35 -17.63
CA GLY A 238 -0.06 -10.56 -17.23
C GLY A 238 -0.31 -10.19 -15.78
N ALA A 239 -1.54 -10.40 -15.34
CA ALA A 239 -1.96 -10.22 -13.95
C ALA A 239 -2.54 -11.52 -13.40
N ASP A 240 -2.10 -11.92 -12.22
CA ASP A 240 -2.75 -12.96 -11.41
C ASP A 240 -3.52 -12.27 -10.27
N TYR A 241 -4.83 -12.44 -10.28
CA TYR A 241 -5.76 -11.84 -9.33
C TYR A 241 -6.01 -12.80 -8.17
N ASN A 242 -5.90 -12.30 -6.95
CA ASN A 242 -5.96 -13.11 -5.72
C ASN A 242 -5.01 -14.32 -5.80
N PRO A 243 -3.69 -14.08 -6.03
CA PRO A 243 -2.75 -15.14 -6.33
C PRO A 243 -2.47 -16.05 -5.11
N LYS A 244 -2.22 -17.32 -5.37
CA LYS A 244 -1.47 -18.16 -4.44
C LYS A 244 0.00 -17.78 -4.51
N PHE A 245 0.71 -17.83 -3.41
CA PHE A 245 2.13 -17.55 -3.40
C PHE A 245 2.97 -18.82 -3.25
N HIS A 246 3.86 -19.06 -4.23
CA HIS A 246 4.80 -20.18 -4.22
C HIS A 246 6.04 -19.77 -3.42
N TYR A 247 6.00 -19.96 -2.09
CA TYR A 247 7.17 -19.72 -1.27
C TYR A 247 8.28 -20.74 -1.58
N ASN A 248 9.45 -20.23 -1.97
CA ASN A 248 10.65 -21.02 -2.16
C ASN A 248 11.79 -20.36 -1.39
N PRO A 249 12.20 -20.91 -0.23
CA PRO A 249 13.21 -20.29 0.63
C PRO A 249 14.56 -20.08 -0.07
N ALA A 250 14.87 -20.87 -1.10
CA ALA A 250 16.11 -20.70 -1.88
C ALA A 250 16.18 -19.36 -2.65
N LEU A 251 15.06 -18.63 -2.77
CA LEU A 251 15.00 -17.32 -3.42
C LEU A 251 15.14 -16.16 -2.40
N PHE A 252 15.28 -16.46 -1.10
CA PHE A 252 15.32 -15.44 -0.03
C PHE A 252 16.56 -15.68 0.83
N TRP A 253 17.45 -14.70 0.83
CA TRP A 253 18.73 -14.80 1.55
C TRP A 253 18.56 -14.81 3.09
N ASP A 254 17.45 -14.27 3.59
CA ASP A 254 17.08 -14.18 5.00
C ASP A 254 16.09 -15.28 5.45
N ALA A 255 15.77 -16.23 4.56
CA ALA A 255 14.96 -17.39 4.91
C ALA A 255 15.67 -18.28 5.94
N ASP A 256 14.91 -18.89 6.85
CA ASP A 256 15.46 -19.90 7.76
C ASP A 256 15.95 -21.10 6.95
N LYS A 257 17.11 -21.65 7.35
CA LYS A 257 17.70 -22.84 6.68
C LYS A 257 16.83 -24.09 6.76
N ASN A 258 15.90 -24.13 7.71
CA ASN A 258 14.94 -25.20 7.88
C ASN A 258 13.63 -24.98 7.12
N ASP A 259 13.44 -23.81 6.53
CA ASP A 259 12.24 -23.50 5.77
C ASP A 259 12.09 -24.43 4.56
N LYS A 260 10.86 -24.80 4.28
CA LYS A 260 10.49 -25.66 3.15
C LYS A 260 9.64 -24.87 2.16
N LYS A 261 9.72 -25.29 0.90
CA LYS A 261 8.77 -24.78 -0.11
C LYS A 261 7.34 -24.98 0.36
N ALA A 262 6.52 -23.94 0.19
CA ALA A 262 5.12 -23.95 0.58
C ALA A 262 4.26 -23.22 -0.45
N MET A 263 3.00 -23.67 -0.59
CA MET A 263 1.99 -22.97 -1.38
C MET A 263 1.09 -22.21 -0.43
N LEU A 264 1.29 -20.89 -0.34
CA LEU A 264 0.47 -20.04 0.50
C LEU A 264 -0.85 -19.71 -0.19
N PRO A 265 -1.99 -19.77 0.53
CA PRO A 265 -3.28 -19.45 -0.04
C PRO A 265 -3.41 -17.94 -0.32
N PRO A 266 -4.38 -17.54 -1.17
CA PRO A 266 -4.61 -16.14 -1.50
C PRO A 266 -5.15 -15.34 -0.32
N GLY A 267 -5.03 -14.02 -0.43
CA GLY A 267 -5.66 -13.08 0.50
C GLY A 267 -4.87 -11.80 0.70
N PRO A 268 -5.51 -10.73 1.23
CA PRO A 268 -4.89 -9.43 1.44
C PRO A 268 -3.68 -9.48 2.39
N ASN A 269 -3.63 -10.45 3.28
CA ASN A 269 -2.52 -10.71 4.19
C ASN A 269 -1.47 -11.70 3.63
N GLY A 270 -1.59 -12.09 2.36
CA GLY A 270 -0.55 -12.87 1.68
C GLY A 270 0.69 -12.02 1.36
N PRO A 271 1.86 -12.65 1.15
CA PRO A 271 3.12 -11.93 0.88
C PRO A 271 3.06 -11.02 -0.35
N VAL A 272 2.22 -11.35 -1.33
CA VAL A 272 2.03 -10.59 -2.57
C VAL A 272 0.67 -9.89 -2.64
N GLY A 273 -0.08 -9.88 -1.53
CA GLY A 273 -1.38 -9.23 -1.44
C GLY A 273 -2.42 -9.79 -2.41
N VAL A 274 -3.23 -8.90 -2.99
CA VAL A 274 -4.41 -9.26 -3.79
C VAL A 274 -4.15 -9.38 -5.29
N VAL A 275 -2.97 -8.99 -5.77
CA VAL A 275 -2.61 -9.08 -7.19
C VAL A 275 -1.11 -9.18 -7.38
N TRP A 276 -0.70 -9.94 -8.37
CA TRP A 276 0.65 -10.03 -8.90
C TRP A 276 0.64 -9.64 -10.38
N LEU A 277 1.36 -8.57 -10.74
CA LEU A 277 1.64 -8.21 -12.11
C LEU A 277 3.01 -8.80 -12.49
N ASP A 278 2.97 -9.84 -13.32
CA ASP A 278 4.17 -10.56 -13.75
C ASP A 278 4.96 -9.72 -14.75
N LEU A 279 6.29 -9.71 -14.60
CA LEU A 279 7.19 -8.98 -15.47
C LEU A 279 7.98 -9.92 -16.38
N SER A 280 8.42 -9.42 -17.54
CA SER A 280 9.31 -10.14 -18.43
C SER A 280 10.70 -10.44 -17.81
N LYS A 281 11.03 -9.85 -16.67
CA LYS A 281 12.17 -10.24 -15.83
C LYS A 281 11.75 -11.44 -14.99
N PRO A 282 12.36 -12.62 -15.17
CA PRO A 282 12.02 -13.82 -14.38
C PRO A 282 12.09 -13.57 -12.88
N HIS A 283 11.10 -14.03 -12.13
CA HIS A 283 10.95 -13.91 -10.67
C HIS A 283 10.71 -12.51 -10.13
N TYR A 284 10.45 -11.51 -10.98
CA TYR A 284 10.12 -10.15 -10.58
C TYR A 284 8.69 -9.78 -10.92
N GLY A 285 8.06 -9.03 -10.04
CA GLY A 285 6.69 -8.57 -10.21
C GLY A 285 6.42 -7.26 -9.48
N ILE A 286 5.24 -6.71 -9.77
CA ILE A 286 4.66 -5.58 -9.07
C ILE A 286 3.41 -6.11 -8.34
N HIS A 287 3.31 -5.93 -7.02
CA HIS A 287 2.30 -6.62 -6.23
C HIS A 287 1.85 -5.85 -4.99
N GLY A 288 0.77 -6.32 -4.36
CA GLY A 288 0.25 -5.79 -3.11
C GLY A 288 1.07 -6.16 -1.88
N THR A 289 0.70 -5.62 -0.71
CA THR A 289 1.32 -5.93 0.58
C THR A 289 0.30 -5.91 1.71
N PRO A 290 0.45 -6.77 2.74
CA PRO A 290 -0.39 -6.75 3.93
C PRO A 290 -0.10 -5.57 4.88
N VAL A 291 0.97 -4.79 4.65
CA VAL A 291 1.45 -3.75 5.57
C VAL A 291 1.65 -2.43 4.80
N PRO A 292 0.56 -1.76 4.39
CA PRO A 292 0.62 -0.57 3.54
C PRO A 292 1.37 0.61 4.19
N GLU A 293 1.38 0.71 5.51
CA GLU A 293 2.10 1.75 6.26
C GLU A 293 3.63 1.66 6.14
N LEU A 294 4.17 0.52 5.73
CA LEU A 294 5.60 0.32 5.53
C LEU A 294 6.07 0.62 4.10
N ILE A 295 5.16 0.95 3.19
CA ILE A 295 5.52 1.32 1.81
C ILE A 295 6.44 2.56 1.83
N GLY A 296 7.56 2.46 1.09
CA GLY A 296 8.60 3.49 1.03
C GLY A 296 9.50 3.58 2.28
N ARG A 297 9.24 2.78 3.32
CA ARG A 297 9.99 2.79 4.60
C ARG A 297 10.84 1.55 4.83
N THR A 298 10.63 0.50 4.06
CA THR A 298 11.37 -0.76 4.10
C THR A 298 11.95 -1.09 2.74
N ALA A 299 12.66 -2.19 2.63
CA ALA A 299 13.13 -2.76 1.37
C ALA A 299 12.43 -4.09 1.08
N SER A 300 12.46 -4.54 -0.17
CA SER A 300 11.96 -5.85 -0.61
C SER A 300 13.12 -6.74 -1.08
N HIS A 301 12.79 -7.96 -1.46
CA HIS A 301 13.70 -8.89 -2.15
C HIS A 301 13.68 -8.67 -3.69
N GLY A 302 13.71 -7.40 -4.12
CA GLY A 302 13.78 -7.03 -5.52
C GLY A 302 12.46 -6.64 -6.18
N CYS A 303 11.33 -7.20 -5.77
CA CYS A 303 10.01 -6.87 -6.30
C CYS A 303 9.52 -5.47 -5.89
N VAL A 304 8.55 -4.94 -6.64
CA VAL A 304 7.92 -3.64 -6.37
C VAL A 304 6.62 -3.86 -5.58
N ARG A 305 6.58 -3.38 -4.33
CA ARG A 305 5.42 -3.50 -3.44
C ARG A 305 4.60 -2.23 -3.43
N LEU A 306 3.28 -2.39 -3.51
CA LEU A 306 2.28 -1.33 -3.34
C LEU A 306 1.29 -1.70 -2.23
N ALA A 307 0.56 -0.71 -1.70
CA ALA A 307 -0.66 -1.02 -0.95
C ALA A 307 -1.64 -1.81 -1.84
N ASN A 308 -2.41 -2.73 -1.26
CA ASN A 308 -3.31 -3.61 -2.02
C ASN A 308 -4.29 -2.83 -2.91
N TRP A 309 -4.87 -1.73 -2.42
CA TRP A 309 -5.77 -0.89 -3.23
C TRP A 309 -5.06 -0.23 -4.41
N ASN A 310 -3.79 0.18 -4.27
CA ASN A 310 -2.99 0.77 -5.34
C ASN A 310 -2.55 -0.29 -6.36
N ALA A 311 -2.18 -1.49 -5.90
CA ALA A 311 -1.87 -2.60 -6.79
C ALA A 311 -3.10 -3.03 -7.60
N ALA A 312 -4.28 -3.05 -6.97
CA ALA A 312 -5.54 -3.33 -7.65
C ALA A 312 -5.91 -2.24 -8.68
N ARG A 313 -5.70 -0.96 -8.35
CA ARG A 313 -5.88 0.16 -9.31
C ARG A 313 -4.94 0.00 -10.51
N LEU A 314 -3.65 -0.23 -10.26
CA LEU A 314 -2.66 -0.42 -11.31
C LEU A 314 -3.02 -1.59 -12.22
N ALA A 315 -3.50 -2.70 -11.66
CA ALA A 315 -3.92 -3.87 -12.44
C ALA A 315 -5.08 -3.57 -13.41
N MET A 316 -5.93 -2.58 -13.09
CA MET A 316 -6.98 -2.13 -14.01
C MET A 316 -6.47 -1.14 -15.09
N MET A 317 -5.29 -0.54 -14.89
CA MET A 317 -4.71 0.46 -15.77
C MET A 317 -3.83 -0.14 -16.86
N VAL A 318 -3.23 -1.31 -16.61
CA VAL A 318 -2.23 -1.94 -17.47
C VAL A 318 -2.79 -3.14 -18.22
N LYS A 319 -2.10 -3.55 -19.29
CA LYS A 319 -2.39 -4.75 -20.07
C LYS A 319 -1.12 -5.52 -20.39
N PRO A 320 -1.19 -6.79 -20.78
CA PRO A 320 -0.04 -7.52 -21.30
C PRO A 320 0.66 -6.71 -22.40
N GLY A 321 1.99 -6.63 -22.32
CA GLY A 321 2.84 -5.84 -23.21
C GLY A 321 3.12 -4.40 -22.76
N THR A 322 2.42 -3.86 -21.73
CA THR A 322 2.70 -2.53 -21.19
C THR A 322 4.18 -2.43 -20.77
N PRO A 323 4.97 -1.48 -21.31
CA PRO A 323 6.36 -1.28 -20.92
C PRO A 323 6.50 -0.80 -19.48
N VAL A 324 7.51 -1.32 -18.78
CA VAL A 324 7.86 -0.95 -17.40
C VAL A 324 9.34 -0.59 -17.36
N VAL A 325 9.65 0.64 -17.03
CA VAL A 325 11.03 1.13 -16.86
C VAL A 325 11.34 1.18 -15.38
N PHE A 326 12.42 0.53 -14.97
CA PHE A 326 13.01 0.65 -13.64
C PHE A 326 14.23 1.54 -13.72
N GLN A 327 14.25 2.61 -12.94
CA GLN A 327 15.35 3.59 -12.89
C GLN A 327 15.75 3.90 -11.44
N GLU A 328 16.97 4.51 -11.30
CA GLU A 328 17.47 4.98 -9.99
C GLU A 328 16.66 6.15 -9.45
#